data_86ae71e258e40b62cf6f2ec1a625e35c
#
_entry.id   86ae71e258e40b62cf6f2ec1a625e35c
#
_cell.length_a   1.000
_cell.length_b   1.000
_cell.length_c   1.000
_cell.angle_alpha   90.00
_cell.angle_beta   90.00
_cell.angle_gamma   90.00
#
_symmetry.space_group_name_H-M   'P 1'
#
loop_
_entity.id
_entity.type
_entity.pdbx_description
1 polymer ?
#
loop_
_entity_poly.entity_id
_entity_poly.type
_entity_poly.pdbx_seq_one_letter_code
_entity_poly.pdbx_strand_id
1 'polypeptide(L)'
;RSSDLLGDFVAIREGDIVKRTGKIMEVPVGEALIGRVVNPLGQPVDGLGDIETTGFRPVETPAPGVMQRKSVSEPLQTGLKAIDALVPIGRGQRELVIGDRQTGKTSVAIDAILNQKGQDMICIYVAIGQKESTVRTQVETLRKHGALDYTIVVTASASQPSPLLYIAPYAGVAMAEEFMYNGKHVLIVYDDLSKRSEEHTSELQSRQ
;
A
#
# COMPACT_ATOMS: atom_id res chain seq x y z
N ARG A 1 11.32 22.33 7.43
CA ARG A 1 11.82 21.04 7.92
C ARG A 1 11.75 20.04 6.77
N SER A 2 12.78 19.17 6.59
CA SER A 2 12.80 18.15 5.53
C SER A 2 11.70 17.10 5.68
N SER A 3 11.09 16.98 6.86
CA SER A 3 9.99 16.08 7.18
C SER A 3 8.67 16.37 6.44
N ASP A 4 8.56 17.51 5.79
CA ASP A 4 7.31 17.97 5.18
C ASP A 4 7.37 17.97 3.64
N LEU A 5 8.50 17.51 3.07
CA LEU A 5 8.76 17.50 1.64
C LEU A 5 8.57 16.10 1.05
N LEU A 6 7.75 15.98 0.02
CA LEU A 6 7.40 14.71 -0.65
C LEU A 6 8.36 14.34 -1.81
N GLY A 7 9.49 15.03 -1.92
CA GLY A 7 10.47 14.81 -2.97
C GLY A 7 11.89 15.07 -2.52
N ASP A 8 12.83 15.12 -3.48
CA ASP A 8 14.21 15.44 -3.21
C ASP A 8 14.32 16.90 -2.78
N PHE A 9 14.90 17.13 -1.60
CA PHE A 9 15.06 18.43 -0.98
C PHE A 9 16.51 18.96 -1.06
N VAL A 10 17.43 18.20 -1.61
CA VAL A 10 18.87 18.54 -1.65
C VAL A 10 19.13 19.84 -2.43
N ALA A 11 18.30 20.10 -3.44
CA ALA A 11 18.42 21.29 -4.27
C ALA A 11 17.73 22.54 -3.69
N ILE A 12 16.91 22.42 -2.64
CA ILE A 12 16.11 23.52 -2.08
C ILE A 12 17.00 24.38 -1.16
N ARG A 13 16.99 25.70 -1.39
CA ARG A 13 17.80 26.68 -0.66
C ARG A 13 16.92 27.76 -0.01
N GLU A 14 17.48 28.43 0.98
CA GLU A 14 16.88 29.60 1.57
C GLU A 14 16.74 30.72 0.48
N GLY A 15 15.53 31.28 0.37
CA GLY A 15 15.17 32.26 -0.65
C GLY A 15 14.47 31.69 -1.89
N ASP A 16 14.35 30.39 -2.02
CA ASP A 16 13.60 29.77 -3.13
C ASP A 16 12.11 30.12 -3.07
N ILE A 17 11.51 30.30 -4.24
CA ILE A 17 10.10 30.69 -4.36
C ILE A 17 9.22 29.45 -4.32
N VAL A 18 8.30 29.40 -3.35
CA VAL A 18 7.26 28.36 -3.24
C VAL A 18 5.96 28.87 -3.86
N LYS A 19 5.38 28.10 -4.79
CA LYS A 19 4.09 28.38 -5.42
C LYS A 19 3.04 27.39 -4.99
N ARG A 20 1.85 27.87 -4.63
CA ARG A 20 0.69 27.02 -4.37
C ARG A 20 0.20 26.38 -5.66
N THR A 21 -0.05 25.06 -5.64
CA THR A 21 -0.66 24.35 -6.78
C THR A 21 -2.16 24.57 -6.85
N GLY A 22 -2.81 24.93 -5.73
CA GLY A 22 -4.27 25.02 -5.61
C GLY A 22 -4.99 23.68 -5.58
N LYS A 23 -4.25 22.56 -5.65
CA LYS A 23 -4.79 21.19 -5.58
C LYS A 23 -4.47 20.54 -4.23
N ILE A 24 -5.39 19.72 -3.73
CA ILE A 24 -5.11 18.78 -2.63
C ILE A 24 -4.22 17.67 -3.17
N MET A 25 -3.52 16.98 -2.26
CA MET A 25 -2.72 15.81 -2.65
C MET A 25 -3.65 14.70 -3.12
N GLU A 26 -3.46 14.26 -4.34
CA GLU A 26 -4.23 13.22 -5.01
C GLU A 26 -3.30 12.19 -5.67
N VAL A 27 -3.79 10.98 -5.83
CA VAL A 27 -3.09 9.89 -6.54
C VAL A 27 -3.91 9.41 -7.74
N PRO A 28 -3.26 8.94 -8.80
CA PRO A 28 -3.95 8.31 -9.91
C PRO A 28 -4.64 7.03 -9.45
N VAL A 29 -5.80 6.74 -10.03
CA VAL A 29 -6.61 5.57 -9.71
C VAL A 29 -7.16 4.93 -10.99
N GLY A 30 -7.64 3.69 -10.89
CA GLY A 30 -8.28 2.98 -11.97
C GLY A 30 -7.51 1.74 -12.44
N GLU A 31 -8.07 1.06 -13.43
CA GLU A 31 -7.58 -0.24 -13.91
C GLU A 31 -6.17 -0.17 -14.53
N ALA A 32 -5.75 1.00 -15.04
CA ALA A 32 -4.41 1.22 -15.58
C ALA A 32 -3.26 0.98 -14.57
N LEU A 33 -3.57 0.97 -13.27
CA LEU A 33 -2.63 0.68 -12.20
C LEU A 33 -2.44 -0.83 -11.93
N ILE A 34 -3.36 -1.67 -12.41
CA ILE A 34 -3.28 -3.12 -12.18
C ILE A 34 -2.04 -3.66 -12.90
N GLY A 35 -1.25 -4.47 -12.21
CA GLY A 35 0.00 -5.02 -12.72
C GLY A 35 1.20 -4.09 -12.60
N ARG A 36 1.02 -2.85 -12.13
CA ARG A 36 2.07 -1.84 -12.04
C ARG A 36 2.66 -1.75 -10.63
N VAL A 37 3.90 -1.29 -10.59
CA VAL A 37 4.59 -0.94 -9.34
C VAL A 37 4.77 0.57 -9.32
N VAL A 38 4.17 1.23 -8.32
CA VAL A 38 4.16 2.69 -8.18
C VAL A 38 4.72 3.15 -6.84
N ASN A 39 5.16 4.38 -6.78
CA ASN A 39 5.48 5.04 -5.52
C ASN A 39 4.19 5.60 -4.86
N PRO A 40 4.25 6.13 -3.62
CA PRO A 40 3.07 6.69 -2.93
C PRO A 40 2.43 7.90 -3.60
N LEU A 41 3.07 8.51 -4.59
CA LEU A 41 2.52 9.57 -5.44
C LEU A 41 1.85 9.00 -6.70
N GLY A 42 1.83 7.68 -6.88
CA GLY A 42 1.29 7.01 -8.05
C GLY A 42 2.20 7.04 -9.29
N GLN A 43 3.45 7.47 -9.13
CA GLN A 43 4.42 7.47 -10.22
C GLN A 43 4.99 6.06 -10.42
N PRO A 44 5.11 5.57 -11.66
CA PRO A 44 5.62 4.24 -11.94
C PRO A 44 7.11 4.13 -11.58
N VAL A 45 7.49 3.00 -10.96
CA VAL A 45 8.88 2.65 -10.61
C VAL A 45 9.30 1.30 -11.18
N ASP A 46 8.46 0.72 -12.04
CA ASP A 46 8.66 -0.59 -12.66
C ASP A 46 9.40 -0.54 -14.00
N GLY A 47 9.68 0.65 -14.52
CA GLY A 47 10.35 0.84 -15.81
C GLY A 47 9.48 0.58 -17.04
N LEU A 48 8.16 0.41 -16.87
CA LEU A 48 7.22 0.13 -17.95
C LEU A 48 6.60 1.40 -18.59
N GLY A 49 7.16 2.57 -18.31
CA GLY A 49 6.68 3.85 -18.81
C GLY A 49 5.51 4.43 -17.99
N ASP A 50 5.02 5.58 -18.43
CA ASP A 50 3.97 6.33 -17.74
C ASP A 50 2.64 5.57 -17.69
N ILE A 51 1.83 5.88 -16.69
CA ILE A 51 0.50 5.31 -16.51
C ILE A 51 -0.53 6.32 -17.00
N GLU A 52 -1.20 6.00 -18.08
CA GLU A 52 -2.28 6.83 -18.62
C GLU A 52 -3.57 6.58 -17.83
N THR A 53 -3.94 7.51 -16.99
CA THR A 53 -5.20 7.51 -16.26
C THR A 53 -5.81 8.90 -16.20
N THR A 54 -7.11 8.97 -16.23
CA THR A 54 -7.88 10.21 -16.06
C THR A 54 -8.50 10.34 -14.68
N GLY A 55 -8.50 9.25 -13.90
CA GLY A 55 -9.03 9.20 -12.53
C GLY A 55 -7.99 9.59 -11.50
N PHE A 56 -8.36 10.49 -10.59
CA PHE A 56 -7.55 10.87 -9.43
C PHE A 56 -8.43 10.89 -8.18
N ARG A 57 -7.87 10.48 -7.04
CA ARG A 57 -8.53 10.56 -5.75
C ARG A 57 -7.64 11.23 -4.72
N PRO A 58 -8.22 12.05 -3.81
CA PRO A 58 -7.49 12.59 -2.67
C PRO A 58 -6.87 11.45 -1.86
N VAL A 59 -5.64 11.65 -1.39
CA VAL A 59 -4.93 10.68 -0.54
C VAL A 59 -5.62 10.54 0.81
N GLU A 60 -6.13 11.65 1.35
CA GLU A 60 -6.87 11.66 2.61
C GLU A 60 -8.34 11.94 2.36
N THR A 61 -9.18 10.96 2.67
CA THR A 61 -10.63 11.08 2.66
C THR A 61 -11.22 10.63 4.01
N PRO A 62 -12.29 11.26 4.50
CA PRO A 62 -12.96 10.80 5.70
C PRO A 62 -13.48 9.38 5.53
N ALA A 63 -13.17 8.51 6.49
CA ALA A 63 -13.68 7.14 6.48
C ALA A 63 -15.21 7.11 6.66
N PRO A 64 -15.94 6.17 6.01
CA PRO A 64 -17.36 5.99 6.21
C PRO A 64 -17.70 5.75 7.67
N GLY A 65 -18.76 6.40 8.16
CA GLY A 65 -19.29 6.19 9.52
C GLY A 65 -19.81 4.76 9.73
N VAL A 66 -20.00 4.38 10.99
CA VAL A 66 -20.45 3.02 11.36
C VAL A 66 -21.76 2.63 10.67
N MET A 67 -22.71 3.57 10.55
CA MET A 67 -24.00 3.34 9.91
C MET A 67 -23.96 3.15 8.40
N GLN A 68 -22.85 3.53 7.77
CA GLN A 68 -22.66 3.41 6.31
C GLN A 68 -21.92 2.11 5.93
N ARG A 69 -21.40 1.37 6.93
CA ARG A 69 -20.64 0.16 6.68
C ARG A 69 -21.56 -1.04 6.57
N LYS A 70 -21.31 -1.86 5.54
CA LYS A 70 -21.95 -3.20 5.42
C LYS A 70 -21.38 -4.13 6.47
N SER A 71 -22.22 -4.95 7.09
CA SER A 71 -21.77 -6.03 7.98
C SER A 71 -20.93 -7.06 7.23
N VAL A 72 -19.90 -7.58 7.89
CA VAL A 72 -19.05 -8.65 7.34
C VAL A 72 -19.85 -9.93 7.30
N SER A 73 -20.07 -10.49 6.10
CA SER A 73 -20.87 -11.70 5.87
C SER A 73 -20.22 -12.70 4.89
N GLU A 74 -19.17 -12.28 4.19
CA GLU A 74 -18.51 -13.09 3.17
C GLU A 74 -17.08 -13.42 3.62
N PRO A 75 -16.65 -14.72 3.59
CA PRO A 75 -15.29 -15.08 3.98
C PRO A 75 -14.28 -14.66 2.90
N LEU A 76 -13.09 -14.28 3.36
CA LEU A 76 -11.90 -14.14 2.54
C LEU A 76 -11.17 -15.49 2.56
N GLN A 77 -10.98 -16.11 1.41
CA GLN A 77 -10.21 -17.34 1.30
C GLN A 77 -8.72 -17.02 1.19
N THR A 78 -8.00 -17.19 2.29
CA THR A 78 -6.55 -16.92 2.32
C THR A 78 -5.72 -18.04 1.68
N GLY A 79 -6.30 -19.24 1.57
CA GLY A 79 -5.61 -20.48 1.15
C GLY A 79 -4.76 -21.12 2.25
N LEU A 80 -4.69 -20.49 3.42
CA LEU A 80 -3.99 -21.01 4.58
C LEU A 80 -4.96 -21.76 5.48
N LYS A 81 -4.89 -23.10 5.48
CA LYS A 81 -5.86 -23.97 6.18
C LYS A 81 -6.08 -23.59 7.63
N ALA A 82 -5.01 -23.21 8.34
CA ALA A 82 -5.11 -22.83 9.75
C ALA A 82 -5.92 -21.55 9.95
N ILE A 83 -5.77 -20.57 9.06
CA ILE A 83 -6.52 -19.32 9.10
C ILE A 83 -7.97 -19.58 8.67
N ASP A 84 -8.16 -20.15 7.49
CA ASP A 84 -9.49 -20.31 6.91
C ASP A 84 -10.42 -21.23 7.75
N ALA A 85 -9.83 -22.21 8.47
CA ALA A 85 -10.59 -23.14 9.30
C ALA A 85 -10.78 -22.70 10.76
N LEU A 86 -9.80 -22.03 11.36
CA LEU A 86 -9.78 -21.74 12.80
C LEU A 86 -10.05 -20.27 13.14
N VAL A 87 -9.60 -19.35 12.27
CA VAL A 87 -9.72 -17.90 12.48
C VAL A 87 -10.10 -17.24 11.14
N PRO A 88 -11.26 -17.57 10.57
CA PRO A 88 -11.64 -17.10 9.24
C PRO A 88 -11.70 -15.57 9.20
N ILE A 89 -11.14 -14.99 8.14
CA ILE A 89 -11.16 -13.56 7.88
C ILE A 89 -12.34 -13.26 6.95
N GLY A 90 -13.10 -12.22 7.26
CA GLY A 90 -14.20 -11.77 6.41
C GLY A 90 -13.83 -10.61 5.49
N ARG A 91 -14.48 -10.53 4.33
CA ARG A 91 -14.33 -9.39 3.41
C ARG A 91 -14.87 -8.12 4.09
N GLY A 92 -14.00 -7.12 4.25
CA GLY A 92 -14.27 -5.90 5.02
C GLY A 92 -13.71 -5.93 6.44
N GLN A 93 -13.12 -7.03 6.88
CA GLN A 93 -12.42 -7.14 8.16
C GLN A 93 -11.02 -6.53 8.08
N ARG A 94 -10.49 -6.14 9.24
CA ARG A 94 -9.09 -5.75 9.43
C ARG A 94 -8.42 -6.80 10.29
N GLU A 95 -7.30 -7.33 9.81
CA GLU A 95 -6.53 -8.36 10.48
C GLU A 95 -5.11 -7.89 10.72
N LEU A 96 -4.55 -8.22 11.89
CA LEU A 96 -3.18 -7.91 12.26
C LEU A 96 -2.36 -9.20 12.29
N VAL A 97 -1.32 -9.26 11.44
CA VAL A 97 -0.32 -10.31 11.48
C VAL A 97 0.90 -9.80 12.25
N ILE A 98 1.07 -10.26 13.49
CA ILE A 98 2.14 -9.83 14.38
C ILE A 98 3.14 -10.99 14.60
N GLY A 99 4.42 -10.64 14.76
CA GLY A 99 5.50 -11.60 15.05
C GLY A 99 6.86 -10.96 14.83
N ASP A 100 7.90 -11.63 15.29
CA ASP A 100 9.28 -11.19 15.16
C ASP A 100 9.77 -11.11 13.71
N ARG A 101 10.96 -10.57 13.48
CA ARG A 101 11.58 -10.55 12.15
C ARG A 101 11.75 -11.98 11.63
N GLN A 102 11.53 -12.18 10.33
CA GLN A 102 11.70 -13.46 9.63
C GLN A 102 10.77 -14.61 10.08
N THR A 103 9.66 -14.32 10.76
CA THR A 103 8.67 -15.32 11.17
C THR A 103 7.65 -15.69 10.09
N GLY A 104 7.80 -15.14 8.88
CA GLY A 104 6.92 -15.49 7.76
C GLY A 104 5.70 -14.58 7.57
N LYS A 105 5.63 -13.41 8.25
CA LYS A 105 4.51 -12.46 8.09
C LYS A 105 4.24 -12.08 6.63
N THR A 106 5.27 -11.69 5.90
CA THR A 106 5.20 -11.37 4.47
C THR A 106 4.74 -12.57 3.65
N SER A 107 5.17 -13.79 3.99
CA SER A 107 4.74 -15.00 3.28
C SER A 107 3.24 -15.23 3.41
N VAL A 108 2.69 -15.10 4.63
CA VAL A 108 1.23 -15.19 4.88
C VAL A 108 0.47 -14.17 4.01
N ALA A 109 0.96 -12.93 3.95
CA ALA A 109 0.34 -11.87 3.17
C ALA A 109 0.40 -12.13 1.66
N ILE A 110 1.56 -12.57 1.15
CA ILE A 110 1.73 -12.91 -0.28
C ILE A 110 0.88 -14.13 -0.65
N ASP A 111 0.86 -15.18 0.17
CA ASP A 111 0.04 -16.36 -0.06
C ASP A 111 -1.46 -16.01 -0.12
N ALA A 112 -1.91 -15.13 0.77
CA ALA A 112 -3.28 -14.63 0.73
C ALA A 112 -3.59 -13.89 -0.59
N ILE A 113 -2.67 -13.08 -1.13
CA ILE A 113 -2.80 -12.44 -2.44
C ILE A 113 -2.83 -13.49 -3.55
N LEU A 114 -1.89 -14.45 -3.56
CA LEU A 114 -1.83 -15.50 -4.59
C LEU A 114 -3.12 -16.30 -4.67
N ASN A 115 -3.76 -16.53 -3.53
CA ASN A 115 -5.00 -17.31 -3.46
C ASN A 115 -6.24 -16.52 -3.92
N GLN A 116 -6.14 -15.22 -4.21
CA GLN A 116 -7.26 -14.44 -4.77
C GLN A 116 -7.47 -14.65 -6.27
N LYS A 117 -6.65 -15.47 -6.91
CA LYS A 117 -6.82 -15.78 -8.34
C LYS A 117 -8.20 -16.37 -8.61
N GLY A 118 -9.00 -15.71 -9.44
CA GLY A 118 -10.36 -16.13 -9.78
C GLY A 118 -11.42 -15.85 -8.69
N GLN A 119 -11.09 -15.09 -7.63
CA GLN A 119 -12.02 -14.75 -6.54
C GLN A 119 -12.71 -13.39 -6.73
N ASP A 120 -12.62 -12.78 -7.92
CA ASP A 120 -13.12 -11.43 -8.20
C ASP A 120 -12.64 -10.40 -7.16
N MET A 121 -11.33 -10.43 -6.88
CA MET A 121 -10.67 -9.60 -5.89
C MET A 121 -9.54 -8.81 -6.53
N ILE A 122 -9.52 -7.51 -6.30
CA ILE A 122 -8.35 -6.67 -6.59
C ILE A 122 -7.47 -6.65 -5.35
N CYS A 123 -6.18 -6.85 -5.53
CA CYS A 123 -5.21 -6.81 -4.43
C CYS A 123 -4.35 -5.56 -4.51
N ILE A 124 -4.01 -4.98 -3.36
CA ILE A 124 -3.05 -3.89 -3.26
C ILE A 124 -2.00 -4.28 -2.22
N TYR A 125 -0.76 -4.42 -2.67
CA TYR A 125 0.37 -4.69 -1.80
C TYR A 125 1.15 -3.41 -1.55
N VAL A 126 1.14 -2.92 -0.32
CA VAL A 126 1.82 -1.69 0.09
C VAL A 126 3.06 -2.05 0.87
N ALA A 127 4.23 -1.94 0.23
CA ALA A 127 5.53 -2.16 0.85
C ALA A 127 6.05 -0.86 1.48
N ILE A 128 6.20 -0.83 2.81
CA ILE A 128 6.57 0.38 3.55
C ILE A 128 7.93 0.17 4.22
N GLY A 129 8.90 1.03 3.92
CA GLY A 129 10.23 1.01 4.53
C GLY A 129 11.03 -0.27 4.28
N GLN A 130 10.70 -1.01 3.22
CA GLN A 130 11.43 -2.21 2.84
C GLN A 130 12.61 -1.88 1.93
N LYS A 131 13.60 -2.80 1.87
CA LYS A 131 14.68 -2.72 0.89
C LYS A 131 14.12 -2.99 -0.50
N GLU A 132 14.58 -2.25 -1.50
CA GLU A 132 14.14 -2.43 -2.91
C GLU A 132 14.33 -3.85 -3.41
N SER A 133 15.44 -4.51 -3.02
CA SER A 133 15.69 -5.91 -3.37
C SER A 133 14.61 -6.86 -2.83
N THR A 134 14.10 -6.61 -1.61
CA THR A 134 13.02 -7.40 -1.03
C THR A 134 11.72 -7.20 -1.80
N VAL A 135 11.36 -5.94 -2.07
CA VAL A 135 10.17 -5.62 -2.86
C VAL A 135 10.23 -6.26 -4.25
N ARG A 136 11.40 -6.17 -4.92
CA ARG A 136 11.62 -6.81 -6.22
C ARG A 136 11.35 -8.32 -6.16
N THR A 137 11.84 -9.00 -5.13
CA THR A 137 11.61 -10.44 -4.94
C THR A 137 10.11 -10.76 -4.80
N GLN A 138 9.36 -9.94 -4.04
CA GLN A 138 7.92 -10.13 -3.89
C GLN A 138 7.17 -9.87 -5.22
N VAL A 139 7.53 -8.82 -5.95
CA VAL A 139 6.96 -8.52 -7.27
C VAL A 139 7.22 -9.67 -8.25
N GLU A 140 8.43 -10.22 -8.28
CA GLU A 140 8.75 -11.37 -9.12
C GLU A 140 7.96 -12.62 -8.72
N THR A 141 7.74 -12.84 -7.42
CA THR A 141 6.89 -13.93 -6.92
C THR A 141 5.44 -13.76 -7.39
N LEU A 142 4.87 -12.57 -7.27
CA LEU A 142 3.52 -12.26 -7.76
C LEU A 142 3.43 -12.44 -9.28
N ARG A 143 4.43 -11.97 -10.02
CA ARG A 143 4.51 -12.12 -11.48
C ARG A 143 4.55 -13.58 -11.90
N LYS A 144 5.43 -14.38 -11.29
CA LYS A 144 5.61 -15.80 -11.60
C LYS A 144 4.32 -16.61 -11.44
N HIS A 145 3.47 -16.23 -10.49
CA HIS A 145 2.20 -16.90 -10.22
C HIS A 145 1.00 -16.24 -10.94
N GLY A 146 1.23 -15.21 -11.76
CA GLY A 146 0.17 -14.51 -12.48
C GLY A 146 -0.71 -13.65 -11.57
N ALA A 147 -0.24 -13.29 -10.38
CA ALA A 147 -1.00 -12.48 -9.42
C ALA A 147 -0.92 -10.98 -9.73
N LEU A 148 0.01 -10.52 -10.57
CA LEU A 148 0.04 -9.13 -11.02
C LEU A 148 -1.17 -8.76 -11.87
N ASP A 149 -1.83 -9.72 -12.51
CA ASP A 149 -3.02 -9.49 -13.34
C ASP A 149 -4.21 -8.88 -12.55
N TYR A 150 -4.15 -8.95 -11.22
CA TYR A 150 -5.16 -8.39 -10.31
C TYR A 150 -4.55 -7.66 -9.10
N THR A 151 -3.24 -7.35 -9.15
CA THR A 151 -2.54 -6.72 -8.03
C THR A 151 -1.87 -5.41 -8.43
N ILE A 152 -2.03 -4.38 -7.60
CA ILE A 152 -1.29 -3.13 -7.65
C ILE A 152 -0.23 -3.17 -6.55
N VAL A 153 1.00 -2.77 -6.86
CA VAL A 153 2.07 -2.68 -5.86
C VAL A 153 2.41 -1.22 -5.61
N VAL A 154 2.29 -0.79 -4.36
CA VAL A 154 2.71 0.55 -3.91
C VAL A 154 3.97 0.38 -3.06
N THR A 155 5.06 1.04 -3.43
CA THR A 155 6.33 0.90 -2.71
C THR A 155 6.87 2.23 -2.22
N ALA A 156 7.14 2.30 -0.92
CA ALA A 156 7.92 3.35 -0.27
C ALA A 156 9.16 2.70 0.34
N SER A 157 10.30 2.77 -0.37
CA SER A 157 11.53 2.12 0.08
C SER A 157 12.14 2.83 1.29
N ALA A 158 12.97 2.12 2.06
CA ALA A 158 13.68 2.68 3.22
C ALA A 158 14.64 3.83 2.88
N SER A 159 15.01 3.99 1.61
CA SER A 159 15.87 5.08 1.12
C SER A 159 15.10 6.34 0.76
N GLN A 160 13.77 6.28 0.69
CA GLN A 160 12.93 7.42 0.36
C GLN A 160 12.67 8.34 1.56
N PRO A 161 12.33 9.62 1.32
CA PRO A 161 11.96 10.55 2.39
C PRO A 161 10.81 10.03 3.25
N SER A 162 10.89 10.25 4.58
CA SER A 162 9.88 9.81 5.55
C SER A 162 8.44 10.20 5.23
N PRO A 163 8.15 11.38 4.66
CA PRO A 163 6.80 11.73 4.25
C PRO A 163 6.19 10.74 3.24
N LEU A 164 7.00 10.16 2.36
CA LEU A 164 6.52 9.13 1.41
C LEU A 164 6.15 7.83 2.13
N LEU A 165 6.91 7.44 3.16
CA LEU A 165 6.56 6.28 3.98
C LEU A 165 5.25 6.52 4.74
N TYR A 166 5.06 7.76 5.21
CA TYR A 166 3.84 8.16 5.94
C TYR A 166 2.60 8.08 5.06
N ILE A 167 2.65 8.58 3.83
CA ILE A 167 1.48 8.62 2.94
C ILE A 167 1.21 7.30 2.20
N ALA A 168 2.19 6.38 2.13
CA ALA A 168 2.05 5.13 1.39
C ALA A 168 0.78 4.33 1.72
N PRO A 169 0.40 4.09 3.00
CA PRO A 169 -0.83 3.40 3.32
C PRO A 169 -2.09 4.16 2.85
N TYR A 170 -2.10 5.47 2.93
CA TYR A 170 -3.23 6.30 2.49
C TYR A 170 -3.37 6.28 0.96
N ALA A 171 -2.24 6.35 0.24
CA ALA A 171 -2.22 6.22 -1.21
C ALA A 171 -2.78 4.86 -1.65
N GLY A 172 -2.37 3.76 -0.97
CA GLY A 172 -2.92 2.43 -1.21
C GLY A 172 -4.43 2.36 -0.96
N VAL A 173 -4.93 3.00 0.11
CA VAL A 173 -6.37 3.09 0.38
C VAL A 173 -7.10 3.89 -0.70
N ALA A 174 -6.59 5.05 -1.11
CA ALA A 174 -7.21 5.86 -2.15
C ALA A 174 -7.34 5.09 -3.49
N MET A 175 -6.33 4.31 -3.85
CA MET A 175 -6.37 3.41 -5.01
C MET A 175 -7.41 2.29 -4.84
N ALA A 176 -7.51 1.72 -3.63
CA ALA A 176 -8.46 0.67 -3.29
C ALA A 176 -9.91 1.13 -3.31
N GLU A 177 -10.16 2.32 -2.78
CA GLU A 177 -11.49 2.92 -2.71
C GLU A 177 -12.12 3.11 -4.08
N GLU A 178 -11.34 3.36 -5.12
CA GLU A 178 -11.85 3.45 -6.49
C GLU A 178 -12.54 2.16 -6.91
N PHE A 179 -11.91 1.02 -6.67
CA PHE A 179 -12.51 -0.28 -6.99
C PHE A 179 -13.66 -0.62 -6.04
N MET A 180 -13.52 -0.32 -4.76
CA MET A 180 -14.54 -0.59 -3.74
C MET A 180 -15.84 0.17 -4.03
N TYR A 181 -15.75 1.46 -4.36
CA TYR A 181 -16.93 2.27 -4.70
C TYR A 181 -17.56 1.87 -6.04
N ASN A 182 -16.79 1.24 -6.91
CA ASN A 182 -17.28 0.62 -8.14
C ASN A 182 -17.80 -0.83 -7.93
N GLY A 183 -18.01 -1.24 -6.67
CA GLY A 183 -18.63 -2.52 -6.29
C GLY A 183 -17.71 -3.73 -6.34
N LYS A 184 -16.40 -3.54 -6.48
CA LYS A 184 -15.42 -4.64 -6.44
C LYS A 184 -14.93 -4.91 -5.02
N HIS A 185 -14.53 -6.14 -4.77
CA HIS A 185 -13.83 -6.49 -3.52
C HIS A 185 -12.36 -6.14 -3.62
N VAL A 186 -11.79 -5.65 -2.53
CA VAL A 186 -10.37 -5.27 -2.48
C VAL A 186 -9.71 -5.84 -1.23
N LEU A 187 -8.55 -6.46 -1.42
CA LEU A 187 -7.64 -6.88 -0.37
C LEU A 187 -6.44 -5.94 -0.33
N ILE A 188 -6.23 -5.23 0.79
CA ILE A 188 -5.05 -4.40 0.98
C ILE A 188 -4.13 -5.07 1.99
N VAL A 189 -2.85 -5.17 1.66
CA VAL A 189 -1.79 -5.65 2.54
C VAL A 189 -0.81 -4.52 2.80
N TYR A 190 -0.53 -4.23 4.07
CA TYR A 190 0.53 -3.29 4.49
C TYR A 190 1.71 -4.07 5.06
N ASP A 191 2.85 -4.03 4.41
CA ASP A 191 4.06 -4.74 4.83
C ASP A 191 5.25 -3.75 4.94
N ASP A 192 5.58 -3.21 6.12
CA ASP A 192 4.83 -3.29 7.37
C ASP A 192 4.60 -1.88 7.96
N LEU A 193 3.53 -1.71 8.71
CA LEU A 193 3.17 -0.43 9.31
C LEU A 193 4.12 0.01 10.45
N SER A 194 4.90 -0.88 11.04
CA SER A 194 5.84 -0.55 12.12
C SER A 194 6.94 0.40 11.65
N LYS A 195 7.39 0.29 10.41
CA LYS A 195 8.43 1.15 9.84
C LYS A 195 7.98 2.58 9.54
N ARG A 196 6.68 2.85 9.58
CA ARG A 196 6.13 4.19 9.46
C ARG A 196 6.48 5.08 10.67
N SER A 197 6.69 4.48 11.86
CA SER A 197 6.89 5.14 13.14
C SER A 197 8.29 4.97 13.75
N GLU A 198 9.19 4.23 13.11
CA GLU A 198 10.52 3.93 13.65
C GLU A 198 11.41 5.17 13.86
N GLU A 199 11.16 6.29 13.21
CA GLU A 199 11.93 7.52 13.44
C GLU A 199 11.79 8.07 14.86
N HIS A 200 10.65 7.86 15.53
CA HIS A 200 10.45 8.33 16.90
C HIS A 200 11.03 7.39 17.96
N THR A 201 11.17 6.11 17.66
CA THR A 201 11.72 5.12 18.62
C THR A 201 13.23 5.08 18.63
N SER A 202 13.91 5.35 17.52
CA SER A 202 15.37 5.39 17.45
C SER A 202 15.97 6.56 18.23
N GLU A 203 15.29 7.72 18.28
CA GLU A 203 15.74 8.85 19.12
C GLU A 203 15.58 8.61 20.61
N LEU A 204 14.59 7.82 21.03
CA LEU A 204 14.39 7.47 22.45
C LEU A 204 15.38 6.41 22.93
N GLN A 205 15.79 5.47 22.07
CA GLN A 205 16.79 4.45 22.40
C GLN A 205 18.21 4.99 22.40
N SER A 206 18.51 6.07 21.68
CA SER A 206 19.84 6.70 21.70
C SER A 206 20.09 7.60 22.93
N ARG A 207 19.07 7.84 23.77
CA ARG A 207 19.15 8.68 24.98
C ARG A 207 19.18 7.88 26.30
N GLN A 208 19.24 6.56 26.26
CA GLN A 208 19.50 5.67 27.39
C GLN A 208 20.92 5.09 27.32
#